data_364212294bfcac66a83ddeb066893d8b
#
_entry.id   364212294bfcac66a83ddeb066893d8b
#
_cell.length_a   1.000
_cell.length_b   1.000
_cell.length_c   1.000
_cell.angle_alpha   90.00
_cell.angle_beta   90.00
_cell.angle_gamma   90.00
#
_symmetry.space_group_name_H-M   'P 1'
#
loop_
_entity.id
_entity.type
_entity.pdbx_description
1 polymer ?
#
loop_
_entity_poly.entity_id
_entity_poly.type
_entity_poly.pdbx_seq_one_letter_code
_entity_poly.pdbx_strand_id
1 'polypeptide(L)'
;SQGKVWDSLDDSERQKRSEIGKQSWNKKSEAEKREVIEKGGQAIREASRIGSKLERYILEELTKLKYNVQFHREHVLRNHRLEIDLYVADLQTAIEVDGPSHFEPVWGEENLIKNQRSDKQKTGLIISQGMVLIRIKQDKRISQRYFRNIFNKLVAELEKIKTNFPEKD
;
A
#
# COMPACT_ATOMS: atom_id res chain seq x y z
N SER A 1 -10.47 -15.95 8.32
CA SER A 1 -10.67 -17.00 9.34
C SER A 1 -9.38 -17.76 9.67
N GLN A 2 -8.50 -18.05 8.71
CA GLN A 2 -7.20 -18.74 8.97
C GLN A 2 -6.21 -17.90 9.79
N GLY A 3 -6.19 -16.57 9.63
CA GLY A 3 -5.31 -15.70 10.41
C GLY A 3 -5.61 -15.71 11.92
N LYS A 4 -6.88 -15.75 12.32
CA LYS A 4 -7.27 -15.84 13.73
C LYS A 4 -6.84 -17.15 14.40
N VAL A 5 -6.78 -18.25 13.64
CA VAL A 5 -6.32 -19.54 14.14
C VAL A 5 -4.80 -19.50 14.39
N TRP A 6 -4.04 -18.84 13.52
CA TRP A 6 -2.59 -18.73 13.69
C TRP A 6 -2.20 -17.91 14.92
N ASP A 7 -2.89 -16.80 15.17
CA ASP A 7 -2.63 -15.91 16.31
C ASP A 7 -3.00 -16.56 17.67
N SER A 8 -3.88 -17.56 17.68
CA SER A 8 -4.28 -18.29 18.89
C SER A 8 -3.38 -19.50 19.23
N LEU A 9 -2.43 -19.85 18.34
CA LEU A 9 -1.51 -20.96 18.55
C LEU A 9 -0.37 -20.56 19.48
N ASP A 10 0.09 -21.51 20.31
CA ASP A 10 1.33 -21.36 21.05
C ASP A 10 2.57 -21.50 20.15
N ASP A 11 3.74 -21.13 20.64
CA ASP A 11 4.97 -21.13 19.86
C ASP A 11 5.38 -22.52 19.38
N SER A 12 5.12 -23.56 20.17
CA SER A 12 5.42 -24.96 19.81
C SER A 12 4.54 -25.41 18.63
N GLU A 13 3.25 -25.10 18.67
CA GLU A 13 2.33 -25.42 17.59
C GLU A 13 2.64 -24.62 16.32
N ARG A 14 3.01 -23.34 16.42
CA ARG A 14 3.46 -22.53 15.29
C ARG A 14 4.70 -23.13 14.64
N GLN A 15 5.68 -23.56 15.47
CA GLN A 15 6.90 -24.18 14.98
C GLN A 15 6.62 -25.50 14.26
N LYS A 16 5.80 -26.39 14.85
CA LYS A 16 5.40 -27.65 14.21
C LYS A 16 4.73 -27.43 12.85
N ARG A 17 3.79 -26.48 12.77
CA ARG A 17 3.10 -26.16 11.49
C ARG A 17 4.07 -25.57 10.47
N SER A 18 5.01 -24.73 10.91
CA SER A 18 6.05 -24.19 10.04
C SER A 18 6.94 -25.28 9.45
N GLU A 19 7.33 -26.27 10.28
CA GLU A 19 8.15 -27.40 9.84
C GLU A 19 7.39 -28.31 8.86
N ILE A 20 6.12 -28.61 9.14
CA ILE A 20 5.26 -29.36 8.21
C ILE A 20 5.15 -28.62 6.87
N GLY A 21 4.97 -27.29 6.89
CA GLY A 21 4.93 -26.46 5.71
C GLY A 21 6.24 -26.53 4.89
N LYS A 22 7.39 -26.43 5.56
CA LYS A 22 8.72 -26.55 4.93
C LYS A 22 8.93 -27.95 4.33
N GLN A 23 8.55 -29.01 5.05
CA GLN A 23 8.66 -30.37 4.55
C GLN A 23 7.76 -30.61 3.33
N SER A 24 6.52 -30.11 3.37
CA SER A 24 5.58 -30.18 2.24
C SER A 24 6.12 -29.41 1.03
N TRP A 25 6.71 -28.24 1.25
CA TRP A 25 7.36 -27.45 0.20
C TRP A 25 8.55 -28.19 -0.43
N ASN A 26 9.42 -28.75 0.41
CA ASN A 26 10.62 -29.48 -0.05
C ASN A 26 10.30 -30.76 -0.84
N LYS A 27 9.15 -31.38 -0.59
CA LYS A 27 8.67 -32.55 -1.34
C LYS A 27 8.13 -32.23 -2.72
N LYS A 28 7.84 -30.97 -3.02
CA LYS A 28 7.33 -30.54 -4.32
C LYS A 28 8.45 -30.56 -5.37
N SER A 29 8.10 -30.99 -6.56
CA SER A 29 8.96 -30.82 -7.74
C SER A 29 9.19 -29.34 -8.08
N GLU A 30 10.25 -29.03 -8.81
CA GLU A 30 10.52 -27.67 -9.25
C GLU A 30 9.40 -27.10 -10.14
N ALA A 31 8.69 -27.93 -10.89
CA ALA A 31 7.53 -27.52 -11.67
C ALA A 31 6.36 -27.09 -10.77
N GLU A 32 6.03 -27.89 -9.74
CA GLU A 32 5.00 -27.56 -8.77
C GLU A 32 5.33 -26.32 -7.94
N LYS A 33 6.60 -26.14 -7.56
CA LYS A 33 7.06 -24.93 -6.88
C LYS A 33 6.87 -23.69 -7.73
N ARG A 34 7.24 -23.75 -9.01
CA ARG A 34 7.05 -22.65 -9.98
C ARG A 34 5.57 -22.30 -10.13
N GLU A 35 4.70 -23.31 -10.26
CA GLU A 35 3.26 -23.07 -10.35
C GLU A 35 2.69 -22.37 -9.11
N VAL A 36 3.09 -22.81 -7.92
CA VAL A 36 2.65 -22.17 -6.66
C VAL A 36 3.15 -20.73 -6.55
N ILE A 37 4.41 -20.48 -6.92
CA ILE A 37 5.01 -19.13 -6.93
C ILE A 37 4.27 -18.24 -7.94
N GLU A 38 3.98 -18.75 -9.12
CA GLU A 38 3.28 -18.01 -10.17
C GLU A 38 1.84 -17.66 -9.77
N LYS A 39 1.08 -18.63 -9.25
CA LYS A 39 -0.28 -18.41 -8.71
C LYS A 39 -0.28 -17.40 -7.56
N GLY A 40 0.69 -17.52 -6.64
CA GLY A 40 0.87 -16.55 -5.56
C GLY A 40 1.19 -15.14 -6.09
N GLY A 41 2.07 -15.04 -7.07
CA GLY A 41 2.41 -13.79 -7.72
C GLY A 41 1.22 -13.16 -8.47
N GLN A 42 0.39 -13.98 -9.13
CA GLN A 42 -0.85 -13.49 -9.77
C GLN A 42 -1.84 -12.95 -8.74
N ALA A 43 -2.08 -13.70 -7.66
CA ALA A 43 -2.98 -13.26 -6.59
C ALA A 43 -2.52 -11.96 -5.92
N ILE A 44 -1.20 -11.78 -5.73
CA ILE A 44 -0.63 -10.53 -5.20
C ILE A 44 -0.85 -9.39 -6.18
N ARG A 45 -0.62 -9.59 -7.48
CA ARG A 45 -0.86 -8.57 -8.51
C ARG A 45 -2.33 -8.17 -8.60
N GLU A 46 -3.25 -9.12 -8.52
CA GLU A 46 -4.69 -8.85 -8.51
C GLU A 46 -5.10 -8.08 -7.25
N ALA A 47 -4.62 -8.51 -6.08
CA ALA A 47 -4.87 -7.80 -4.82
C ALA A 47 -4.32 -6.36 -4.84
N SER A 48 -3.13 -6.16 -5.42
CA SER A 48 -2.54 -4.84 -5.60
C SER A 48 -3.40 -3.93 -6.48
N ARG A 49 -3.95 -4.44 -7.60
CA ARG A 49 -4.85 -3.67 -8.48
C ARG A 49 -6.15 -3.24 -7.80
N ILE A 50 -6.64 -4.05 -6.86
CA ILE A 50 -7.84 -3.73 -6.08
C ILE A 50 -7.55 -2.65 -5.04
N GLY A 51 -6.31 -2.52 -4.62
CA GLY A 51 -5.86 -1.63 -3.55
C GLY A 51 -6.26 -2.10 -2.14
N SER A 52 -5.68 -1.48 -1.14
CA SER A 52 -5.99 -1.77 0.26
C SER A 52 -7.40 -1.32 0.64
N LYS A 53 -7.92 -1.83 1.76
CA LYS A 53 -9.22 -1.38 2.30
C LYS A 53 -9.22 0.10 2.64
N LEU A 54 -8.08 0.64 3.10
CA LEU A 54 -7.95 2.06 3.42
C LEU A 54 -7.92 2.92 2.17
N GLU A 55 -7.18 2.54 1.13
CA GLU A 55 -7.16 3.26 -0.14
C GLU A 55 -8.56 3.36 -0.75
N ARG A 56 -9.29 2.24 -0.81
CA ARG A 56 -10.67 2.23 -1.32
C ARG A 56 -11.63 3.09 -0.49
N TYR A 57 -11.47 3.06 0.83
CA TYR A 57 -12.24 3.91 1.73
C TYR A 57 -11.96 5.40 1.46
N ILE A 58 -10.69 5.77 1.32
CA ILE A 58 -10.29 7.15 1.01
C ILE A 58 -10.84 7.57 -0.36
N LEU A 59 -10.71 6.73 -1.39
CA LEU A 59 -11.25 6.99 -2.73
C LEU A 59 -12.76 7.28 -2.68
N GLU A 60 -13.52 6.41 -2.01
CA GLU A 60 -14.98 6.56 -1.89
C GLU A 60 -15.36 7.86 -1.19
N GLU A 61 -14.75 8.15 -0.04
CA GLU A 61 -15.07 9.33 0.74
C GLU A 61 -14.64 10.64 0.05
N LEU A 62 -13.47 10.68 -0.61
CA LEU A 62 -13.05 11.85 -1.41
C LEU A 62 -13.96 12.07 -2.61
N THR A 63 -14.41 11.01 -3.27
CA THR A 63 -15.39 11.09 -4.37
C THR A 63 -16.72 11.66 -3.88
N LYS A 64 -17.22 11.29 -2.70
CA LYS A 64 -18.40 11.90 -2.09
C LYS A 64 -18.24 13.39 -1.84
N LEU A 65 -17.04 13.82 -1.47
CA LEU A 65 -16.68 15.24 -1.30
C LEU A 65 -16.41 15.98 -2.63
N LYS A 66 -16.64 15.32 -3.79
CA LYS A 66 -16.46 15.90 -5.13
C LYS A 66 -15.02 16.22 -5.52
N TYR A 67 -14.02 15.65 -4.89
CA TYR A 67 -12.65 15.72 -5.38
C TYR A 67 -12.50 14.88 -6.66
N ASN A 68 -11.71 15.38 -7.62
CA ASN A 68 -11.33 14.63 -8.81
C ASN A 68 -10.17 13.68 -8.48
N VAL A 69 -10.51 12.47 -8.05
CA VAL A 69 -9.52 11.47 -7.59
C VAL A 69 -9.32 10.41 -8.66
N GLN A 70 -8.07 10.13 -8.97
CA GLN A 70 -7.65 9.05 -9.85
C GLN A 70 -6.98 7.97 -8.99
N PHE A 71 -7.43 6.73 -9.17
CA PHE A 71 -6.99 5.58 -8.39
C PHE A 71 -5.93 4.79 -9.15
N HIS A 72 -4.87 4.37 -8.49
CA HIS A 72 -3.77 3.59 -9.05
C HIS A 72 -3.26 4.17 -10.37
N ARG A 73 -2.98 5.46 -10.37
CA ARG A 73 -2.59 6.15 -11.59
C ARG A 73 -1.15 5.83 -11.97
N GLU A 74 -0.99 5.10 -13.04
CA GLU A 74 0.27 4.90 -13.73
C GLU A 74 0.66 6.14 -14.57
N HIS A 75 1.95 6.30 -14.85
CA HIS A 75 2.49 7.31 -15.78
C HIS A 75 2.31 8.79 -15.40
N VAL A 76 1.93 9.08 -14.16
CA VAL A 76 1.97 10.47 -13.65
C VAL A 76 3.42 10.98 -13.64
N LEU A 77 4.34 10.09 -13.35
CA LEU A 77 5.76 10.37 -13.34
C LEU A 77 6.34 10.05 -14.72
N ARG A 78 6.65 11.09 -15.50
CA ARG A 78 7.22 10.94 -16.85
C ARG A 78 8.38 9.96 -16.85
N ASN A 79 8.37 8.99 -17.78
CA ASN A 79 9.39 7.97 -18.00
C ASN A 79 9.55 6.90 -16.89
N HIS A 80 8.66 6.84 -15.90
CA HIS A 80 8.70 5.84 -14.84
C HIS A 80 7.39 5.07 -14.77
N ARG A 81 7.48 3.74 -14.63
CA ARG A 81 6.34 2.85 -14.36
C ARG A 81 6.02 2.82 -12.86
N LEU A 82 5.94 4.00 -12.25
CA LEU A 82 5.59 4.14 -10.84
C LEU A 82 4.11 4.50 -10.75
N GLU A 83 3.40 3.73 -9.96
CA GLU A 83 1.99 3.93 -9.67
C GLU A 83 1.85 4.81 -8.42
N ILE A 84 0.91 5.75 -8.45
CA ILE A 84 0.48 6.54 -7.30
C ILE A 84 -0.82 5.94 -6.80
N ASP A 85 -0.94 5.64 -5.51
CA ASP A 85 -2.12 4.97 -4.95
C ASP A 85 -3.40 5.79 -5.19
N LEU A 86 -3.37 7.09 -4.84
CA LEU A 86 -4.44 8.04 -5.17
C LEU A 86 -3.85 9.38 -5.63
N TYR A 87 -4.43 9.97 -6.65
CA TYR A 87 -4.03 11.28 -7.15
C TYR A 87 -5.22 12.23 -7.20
N VAL A 88 -5.16 13.32 -6.44
CA VAL A 88 -6.16 14.39 -6.44
C VAL A 88 -5.75 15.42 -7.50
N ALA A 89 -6.40 15.33 -8.67
CA ALA A 89 -5.99 16.08 -9.86
C ALA A 89 -6.12 17.59 -9.67
N ASP A 90 -7.20 18.04 -9.04
CA ASP A 90 -7.49 19.47 -8.82
C ASP A 90 -6.44 20.16 -7.94
N LEU A 91 -5.77 19.40 -7.09
CA LEU A 91 -4.75 19.89 -6.16
C LEU A 91 -3.32 19.44 -6.52
N GLN A 92 -3.15 18.74 -7.65
CA GLN A 92 -1.88 18.12 -8.03
C GLN A 92 -1.21 17.37 -6.87
N THR A 93 -2.01 16.64 -6.10
CA THR A 93 -1.58 15.98 -4.86
C THR A 93 -1.59 14.48 -5.01
N ALA A 94 -0.43 13.86 -4.81
CA ALA A 94 -0.26 12.43 -4.70
C ALA A 94 -0.49 11.99 -3.25
N ILE A 95 -1.24 10.91 -3.05
CA ILE A 95 -1.49 10.28 -1.75
C ILE A 95 -0.97 8.86 -1.83
N GLU A 96 -0.06 8.51 -0.93
CA GLU A 96 0.53 7.17 -0.79
C GLU A 96 0.09 6.55 0.54
N VAL A 97 -0.31 5.29 0.53
CA VAL A 97 -0.75 4.54 1.72
C VAL A 97 0.27 3.46 2.05
N ASP A 98 1.20 3.78 2.92
CA ASP A 98 2.30 2.92 3.29
C ASP A 98 1.88 1.90 4.36
N GLY A 99 1.78 0.64 3.97
CA GLY A 99 1.51 -0.49 4.88
C GLY A 99 2.72 -0.86 5.76
N PRO A 100 2.56 -1.84 6.68
CA PRO A 100 3.60 -2.24 7.62
C PRO A 100 4.94 -2.63 6.98
N SER A 101 4.95 -3.21 5.77
CA SER A 101 6.17 -3.63 5.07
C SER A 101 7.11 -2.48 4.68
N HIS A 102 6.66 -1.23 4.74
CA HIS A 102 7.48 -0.03 4.51
C HIS A 102 8.23 0.40 5.78
N PHE A 103 7.85 -0.09 6.96
CA PHE A 103 8.37 0.35 8.26
C PHE A 103 8.89 -0.80 9.12
N GLU A 104 8.43 -2.02 8.88
CA GLU A 104 8.77 -3.21 9.65
C GLU A 104 9.37 -4.27 8.71
N PRO A 105 10.32 -5.09 9.18
CA PRO A 105 10.95 -6.14 8.37
C PRO A 105 10.02 -7.37 8.21
N VAL A 106 8.78 -7.14 7.75
CA VAL A 106 7.76 -8.19 7.56
C VAL A 106 8.27 -9.32 6.67
N TRP A 107 9.12 -8.98 5.69
CA TRP A 107 9.71 -9.92 4.73
C TRP A 107 11.24 -9.98 4.84
N GLY A 108 11.81 -9.61 6.02
CA GLY A 108 13.24 -9.54 6.30
C GLY A 108 13.85 -8.15 6.08
N GLU A 109 15.00 -7.91 6.72
CA GLU A 109 15.71 -6.62 6.72
C GLU A 109 16.09 -6.13 5.32
N GLU A 110 16.57 -7.02 4.46
CA GLU A 110 16.97 -6.68 3.08
C GLU A 110 15.80 -6.12 2.27
N ASN A 111 14.61 -6.72 2.42
CA ASN A 111 13.40 -6.26 1.74
C ASN A 111 12.93 -4.91 2.30
N LEU A 112 13.04 -4.68 3.61
CA LEU A 112 12.74 -3.39 4.21
C LEU A 112 13.63 -2.28 3.64
N ILE A 113 14.95 -2.50 3.59
CA ILE A 113 15.91 -1.55 3.03
C ILE A 113 15.60 -1.25 1.56
N LYS A 114 15.29 -2.29 0.78
CA LYS A 114 14.91 -2.14 -0.64
C LYS A 114 13.64 -1.31 -0.80
N ASN A 115 12.60 -1.58 -0.01
CA ASN A 115 11.35 -0.82 -0.03
C ASN A 115 11.59 0.65 0.32
N GLN A 116 12.30 0.93 1.41
CA GLN A 116 12.62 2.29 1.82
C GLN A 116 13.43 3.08 0.78
N ARG A 117 14.35 2.40 0.07
CA ARG A 117 15.11 3.03 -1.02
C ARG A 117 14.20 3.38 -2.21
N SER A 118 13.32 2.46 -2.60
CA SER A 118 12.32 2.68 -3.64
C SER A 118 11.39 3.84 -3.29
N ASP A 119 10.91 3.90 -2.05
CA ASP A 119 10.05 4.96 -1.54
C ASP A 119 10.70 6.34 -1.60
N LYS A 120 11.99 6.43 -1.25
CA LYS A 120 12.77 7.69 -1.35
C LYS A 120 12.89 8.15 -2.81
N GLN A 121 13.14 7.22 -3.75
CA GLN A 121 13.21 7.54 -5.17
C GLN A 121 11.86 8.03 -5.70
N LYS A 122 10.78 7.33 -5.39
CA LYS A 122 9.41 7.71 -5.77
C LYS A 122 9.04 9.09 -5.22
N THR A 123 9.34 9.33 -3.95
CA THR A 123 9.13 10.64 -3.30
C THR A 123 9.86 11.77 -4.05
N GLY A 124 11.15 11.56 -4.37
CA GLY A 124 11.94 12.55 -5.10
C GLY A 124 11.35 12.87 -6.48
N LEU A 125 10.87 11.85 -7.20
CA LEU A 125 10.24 12.02 -8.51
C LEU A 125 8.91 12.78 -8.44
N ILE A 126 8.05 12.48 -7.46
CA ILE A 126 6.78 13.18 -7.26
C ILE A 126 7.02 14.67 -7.00
N ILE A 127 7.92 14.99 -6.07
CA ILE A 127 8.23 16.37 -5.71
C ILE A 127 8.91 17.12 -6.86
N SER A 128 9.81 16.48 -7.60
CA SER A 128 10.50 17.09 -8.74
C SER A 128 9.55 17.50 -9.89
N GLN A 129 8.35 16.95 -9.93
CA GLN A 129 7.31 17.33 -10.89
C GLN A 129 6.34 18.39 -10.36
N GLY A 130 6.64 18.99 -9.22
CA GLY A 130 5.82 20.06 -8.63
C GLY A 130 4.54 19.54 -7.97
N MET A 131 4.42 18.24 -7.74
CA MET A 131 3.28 17.66 -7.03
C MET A 131 3.50 17.71 -5.52
N VAL A 132 2.40 17.91 -4.78
CA VAL A 132 2.37 17.70 -3.34
C VAL A 132 2.28 16.21 -3.05
N LEU A 133 2.99 15.73 -2.03
CA LEU A 133 2.93 14.34 -1.59
C LEU A 133 2.43 14.25 -0.15
N ILE A 134 1.35 13.50 0.04
CA ILE A 134 0.85 13.10 1.36
C ILE A 134 1.13 11.61 1.54
N ARG A 135 1.85 11.24 2.60
CA ARG A 135 2.09 9.83 2.96
C ARG A 135 1.29 9.45 4.19
N ILE A 136 0.50 8.40 4.06
CA ILE A 136 -0.35 7.87 5.12
C ILE A 136 0.25 6.57 5.62
N LYS A 137 0.81 6.58 6.82
CA LYS A 137 1.26 5.35 7.47
C LYS A 137 0.05 4.56 7.96
N GLN A 138 -0.19 3.39 7.34
CA GLN A 138 -1.21 2.44 7.78
C GLN A 138 -0.58 1.42 8.73
N ASP A 139 -1.11 1.30 9.93
CA ASP A 139 -0.81 0.20 10.83
C ASP A 139 -1.70 -1.04 10.56
N LYS A 140 -1.61 -2.06 11.43
CA LYS A 140 -2.37 -3.31 11.30
C LYS A 140 -3.87 -3.16 11.60
N ARG A 141 -4.33 -1.97 12.03
CA ARG A 141 -5.74 -1.72 12.36
C ARG A 141 -6.57 -1.51 11.11
N ILE A 142 -7.76 -2.12 11.08
CA ILE A 142 -8.70 -2.06 9.95
C ILE A 142 -10.12 -1.68 10.40
N SER A 143 -10.25 -0.95 11.53
CA SER A 143 -11.56 -0.54 12.01
C SER A 143 -12.07 0.70 11.28
N GLN A 144 -13.40 0.84 11.13
CA GLN A 144 -14.05 2.02 10.55
C GLN A 144 -13.68 3.31 11.28
N ARG A 145 -13.58 3.26 12.62
CA ARG A 145 -13.16 4.40 13.44
C ARG A 145 -11.73 4.84 13.09
N TYR A 146 -10.82 3.90 12.88
CA TYR A 146 -9.45 4.17 12.49
C TYR A 146 -9.39 4.82 11.10
N PHE A 147 -10.12 4.29 10.13
CA PHE A 147 -10.19 4.84 8.77
C PHE A 147 -10.75 6.26 8.76
N ARG A 148 -11.84 6.50 9.50
CA ARG A 148 -12.42 7.84 9.62
C ARG A 148 -11.45 8.86 10.23
N ASN A 149 -10.70 8.46 11.25
CA ASN A 149 -9.70 9.35 11.86
C ASN A 149 -8.58 9.72 10.88
N ILE A 150 -8.09 8.76 10.08
CA ILE A 150 -7.12 9.04 9.01
C ILE A 150 -7.72 9.98 7.98
N PHE A 151 -8.92 9.67 7.52
CA PHE A 151 -9.61 10.47 6.51
C PHE A 151 -9.84 11.92 6.95
N ASN A 152 -10.27 12.15 8.18
CA ASN A 152 -10.46 13.50 8.70
C ASN A 152 -9.15 14.31 8.71
N LYS A 153 -8.02 13.67 9.04
CA LYS A 153 -6.70 14.31 8.96
C LYS A 153 -6.32 14.60 7.51
N LEU A 154 -6.54 13.65 6.60
CA LEU A 154 -6.28 13.82 5.19
C LEU A 154 -7.06 15.00 4.60
N VAL A 155 -8.37 15.08 4.87
CA VAL A 155 -9.22 16.20 4.40
C VAL A 155 -8.71 17.53 4.92
N ALA A 156 -8.33 17.61 6.22
CA ALA A 156 -7.76 18.83 6.79
C ALA A 156 -6.47 19.28 6.06
N GLU A 157 -5.61 18.34 5.66
CA GLU A 157 -4.40 18.66 4.87
C GLU A 157 -4.76 19.07 3.44
N LEU A 158 -5.72 18.41 2.78
CA LEU A 158 -6.18 18.80 1.44
C LEU A 158 -6.79 20.20 1.43
N GLU A 159 -7.57 20.57 2.44
CA GLU A 159 -8.12 21.92 2.56
C GLU A 159 -7.03 22.99 2.78
N LYS A 160 -5.97 22.67 3.54
CA LYS A 160 -4.80 23.57 3.64
C LYS A 160 -4.10 23.75 2.30
N ILE A 161 -3.90 22.65 1.56
CA ILE A 161 -3.29 22.69 0.23
C ILE A 161 -4.14 23.56 -0.71
N LYS A 162 -5.46 23.33 -0.73
CA LYS A 162 -6.41 24.09 -1.55
C LYS A 162 -6.36 25.60 -1.25
N THR A 163 -6.25 25.96 0.04
CA THR A 163 -6.17 27.37 0.46
C THR A 163 -4.83 28.03 0.10
N ASN A 164 -3.73 27.27 0.12
CA ASN A 164 -2.38 27.78 -0.12
C ASN A 164 -1.85 27.50 -1.53
N PHE A 165 -2.62 26.79 -2.35
CA PHE A 165 -2.22 26.49 -3.73
C PHE A 165 -2.37 27.78 -4.56
N PRO A 166 -1.32 28.24 -5.25
CA PRO A 166 -1.48 29.40 -6.13
C PRO A 166 -2.50 29.06 -7.21
N GLU A 167 -3.50 29.94 -7.38
CA GLU A 167 -4.42 29.85 -8.51
C GLU A 167 -3.58 29.82 -9.79
N LYS A 168 -3.92 28.92 -10.70
CA LYS A 168 -3.30 28.92 -12.02
C LYS A 168 -3.88 30.11 -12.78
N ASP A 169 -3.02 31.08 -13.06
CA ASP A 169 -3.31 32.13 -14.05
C ASP A 169 -3.63 31.51 -15.44
#